data_1e4d67bfb49cf66acef02d5136c0197d
#
_entry.id   1e4d67bfb49cf66acef02d5136c0197d
#
_cell.length_a   1.000
_cell.length_b   1.000
_cell.length_c   1.000
_cell.angle_alpha   90.00
_cell.angle_beta   90.00
_cell.angle_gamma   90.00
#
_symmetry.space_group_name_H-M   'P 1'
#
loop_
_entity.id
_entity.type
_entity.pdbx_description
1 polymer ?
#
loop_
_entity_poly.entity_id
_entity_poly.type
_entity_poly.pdbx_seq_one_letter_code
_entity_poly.pdbx_strand_id
1 'polypeptide(L)'
;MNITVYLGANFGNDLRLKTACEELGTWIGKSGNNLVYGGSKSGLMGVLAENVLKNGGEVIGVEPQFFIDQGLEYKEITKLYITEDMPSRRSKMIELGDAFIAFPGGTGTLEEISEVMCKVSLKHLDAPCIVYNLNGYYDDLKALLNKMIDYDLSSKEKQERIFFLNNLEEIVDVINKYNAVV
;
A
#
# COMPACT_ATOMS: atom_id res chain seq x y z
N MET A 1 9.41 7.13 8.38
CA MET A 1 8.60 7.49 7.19
C MET A 1 7.20 6.95 7.29
N ASN A 2 6.28 7.47 6.49
CA ASN A 2 4.92 6.97 6.37
C ASN A 2 4.83 5.99 5.20
N ILE A 3 4.48 4.74 5.46
CA ILE A 3 4.31 3.72 4.44
C ILE A 3 2.81 3.57 4.17
N THR A 4 2.38 3.95 2.96
CA THR A 4 1.00 3.77 2.52
C THR A 4 0.83 2.35 2.00
N VAL A 5 -0.09 1.59 2.60
CA VAL A 5 -0.40 0.22 2.18
C VAL A 5 -1.84 0.15 1.67
N TYR A 6 -1.98 -0.25 0.42
CA TYR A 6 -3.25 -0.55 -0.23
C TYR A 6 -3.51 -2.05 -0.15
N LEU A 7 -4.64 -2.44 0.42
CA LEU A 7 -5.01 -3.85 0.59
C LEU A 7 -6.53 -4.01 0.74
N GLY A 8 -7.01 -5.25 0.61
CA GLY A 8 -8.43 -5.55 0.66
C GLY A 8 -9.01 -5.63 2.08
N ALA A 9 -10.33 -5.38 2.18
CA ALA A 9 -11.12 -5.57 3.39
C ALA A 9 -11.47 -7.06 3.67
N ASN A 10 -11.10 -7.97 2.77
CA ASN A 10 -11.36 -9.41 2.89
C ASN A 10 -10.06 -10.17 3.20
N PHE A 11 -10.19 -11.31 3.89
CA PHE A 11 -9.03 -12.17 4.19
C PHE A 11 -8.52 -12.94 2.96
N GLY A 12 -9.36 -13.09 1.92
CA GLY A 12 -9.09 -14.03 0.83
C GLY A 12 -9.23 -15.49 1.27
N ASN A 13 -8.83 -16.41 0.40
CA ASN A 13 -8.88 -17.85 0.64
C ASN A 13 -7.50 -18.51 0.80
N ASP A 14 -6.42 -17.72 0.76
CA ASP A 14 -5.04 -18.18 0.97
C ASP A 14 -4.56 -17.72 2.35
N LEU A 15 -4.35 -18.68 3.26
CA LEU A 15 -3.89 -18.40 4.63
C LEU A 15 -2.54 -17.69 4.69
N ARG A 16 -1.71 -17.81 3.64
CA ARG A 16 -0.41 -17.12 3.56
C ARG A 16 -0.57 -15.61 3.48
N LEU A 17 -1.70 -15.11 2.95
CA LEU A 17 -1.99 -13.67 2.91
C LEU A 17 -2.04 -13.06 4.31
N LYS A 18 -2.71 -13.75 5.25
CA LYS A 18 -2.80 -13.28 6.63
C LYS A 18 -1.43 -13.23 7.29
N THR A 19 -0.63 -14.30 7.17
CA THR A 19 0.72 -14.38 7.74
C THR A 19 1.62 -13.27 7.18
N ALA A 20 1.67 -13.10 5.86
CA ALA A 20 2.48 -12.05 5.24
C ALA A 20 2.02 -10.63 5.63
N CYS A 21 0.71 -10.44 5.83
CA CYS A 21 0.15 -9.18 6.32
C CYS A 21 0.57 -8.89 7.78
N GLU A 22 0.56 -9.91 8.65
CA GLU A 22 1.04 -9.82 10.04
C GLU A 22 2.54 -9.49 10.09
N GLU A 23 3.35 -10.14 9.25
CA GLU A 23 4.79 -9.89 9.14
C GLU A 23 5.08 -8.46 8.66
N LEU A 24 4.37 -7.98 7.63
CA LEU A 24 4.48 -6.61 7.12
C LEU A 24 4.13 -5.59 8.21
N GLY A 25 3.01 -5.77 8.90
CA GLY A 25 2.60 -4.88 10.00
C GLY A 25 3.58 -4.89 11.17
N THR A 26 4.10 -6.06 11.53
CA THR A 26 5.12 -6.20 12.56
C THR A 26 6.41 -5.46 12.20
N TRP A 27 6.86 -5.58 10.95
CA TRP A 27 8.04 -4.87 10.49
C TRP A 27 7.82 -3.35 10.47
N ILE A 28 6.69 -2.86 9.93
CA ILE A 28 6.38 -1.41 9.92
C ILE A 28 6.46 -0.85 11.35
N GLY A 29 5.81 -1.49 12.32
CA GLY A 29 5.80 -1.03 13.71
C GLY A 29 7.18 -1.05 14.35
N LYS A 30 7.96 -2.13 14.17
CA LYS A 30 9.29 -2.27 14.78
C LYS A 30 10.37 -1.39 14.17
N SER A 31 10.22 -1.01 12.92
CA SER A 31 11.21 -0.20 12.19
C SER A 31 11.11 1.31 12.44
N GLY A 32 10.18 1.76 13.29
CA GLY A 32 9.93 3.18 13.55
C GLY A 32 9.23 3.89 12.38
N ASN A 33 8.64 3.13 11.46
CA ASN A 33 7.79 3.66 10.40
C ASN A 33 6.32 3.74 10.87
N ASN A 34 5.53 4.54 10.18
CA ASN A 34 4.09 4.65 10.40
C ASN A 34 3.34 4.00 9.24
N LEU A 35 2.14 3.51 9.51
CA LEU A 35 1.22 3.00 8.50
C LEU A 35 0.23 4.10 8.07
N VAL A 36 0.07 4.31 6.77
CA VAL A 36 -1.09 4.98 6.17
C VAL A 36 -1.92 3.93 5.43
N TYR A 37 -3.24 3.87 5.69
CA TYR A 37 -4.09 2.86 5.07
C TYR A 37 -5.57 3.31 4.99
N GLY A 38 -6.45 2.43 4.49
CA GLY A 38 -7.86 2.72 4.24
C GLY A 38 -8.76 2.99 5.44
N GLY A 39 -8.28 2.86 6.69
CA GLY A 39 -9.04 3.23 7.90
C GLY A 39 -9.92 2.13 8.49
N SER A 40 -10.25 1.07 7.75
CA SER A 40 -11.17 0.03 8.18
C SER A 40 -10.54 -0.98 9.15
N LYS A 41 -11.37 -1.51 10.07
CA LYS A 41 -11.04 -2.64 10.96
C LYS A 41 -11.22 -4.02 10.27
N SER A 42 -11.80 -4.06 9.08
CA SER A 42 -12.21 -5.31 8.43
C SER A 42 -11.06 -6.03 7.74
N GLY A 43 -11.08 -7.37 7.78
CA GLY A 43 -10.22 -8.26 7.02
C GLY A 43 -8.72 -8.00 7.21
N LEU A 44 -7.97 -8.01 6.11
CA LEU A 44 -6.52 -7.78 6.13
C LEU A 44 -6.15 -6.36 6.57
N MET A 45 -7.00 -5.36 6.33
CA MET A 45 -6.76 -3.98 6.80
C MET A 45 -6.68 -3.93 8.33
N GLY A 46 -7.62 -4.58 9.03
CA GLY A 46 -7.59 -4.69 10.49
C GLY A 46 -6.36 -5.44 11.00
N VAL A 47 -6.01 -6.56 10.37
CA VAL A 47 -4.80 -7.35 10.72
C VAL A 47 -3.54 -6.49 10.61
N LEU A 48 -3.38 -5.77 9.52
CA LEU A 48 -2.22 -4.91 9.30
C LEU A 48 -2.11 -3.83 10.38
N ALA A 49 -3.18 -3.05 10.56
CA ALA A 49 -3.24 -1.95 11.52
C ALA A 49 -2.97 -2.42 12.96
N GLU A 50 -3.60 -3.53 13.38
CA GLU A 50 -3.41 -4.12 14.70
C GLU A 50 -1.95 -4.54 14.94
N ASN A 51 -1.29 -5.15 13.95
CA ASN A 51 0.10 -5.57 14.10
C ASN A 51 1.06 -4.37 14.14
N VAL A 52 0.81 -3.29 13.41
CA VAL A 52 1.60 -2.07 13.52
C VAL A 52 1.48 -1.47 14.92
N LEU A 53 0.25 -1.30 15.44
CA LEU A 53 0.01 -0.77 16.80
C LEU A 53 0.66 -1.64 17.89
N LYS A 54 0.51 -2.96 17.82
CA LYS A 54 1.11 -3.90 18.78
C LYS A 54 2.64 -3.83 18.83
N ASN A 55 3.27 -3.39 17.74
CA ASN A 55 4.73 -3.28 17.64
C ASN A 55 5.25 -1.84 17.77
N GLY A 56 4.42 -0.89 18.25
CA GLY A 56 4.81 0.45 18.64
C GLY A 56 4.82 1.48 17.50
N GLY A 57 4.34 1.13 16.29
CA GLY A 57 4.18 2.07 15.19
C GLY A 57 2.88 2.87 15.30
N GLU A 58 2.82 4.01 14.62
CA GLU A 58 1.59 4.79 14.48
C GLU A 58 0.78 4.32 13.26
N VAL A 59 -0.54 4.40 13.38
CA VAL A 59 -1.48 4.03 12.32
C VAL A 59 -2.37 5.21 11.96
N ILE A 60 -2.33 5.60 10.70
CA ILE A 60 -3.10 6.70 10.12
C ILE A 60 -4.10 6.11 9.13
N GLY A 61 -5.38 6.21 9.46
CA GLY A 61 -6.48 5.81 8.58
C GLY A 61 -6.96 6.98 7.73
N VAL A 62 -7.37 6.69 6.49
CA VAL A 62 -8.06 7.66 5.62
C VAL A 62 -9.32 7.00 5.08
N GLU A 63 -10.48 7.48 5.51
CA GLU A 63 -11.75 6.83 5.19
C GLU A 63 -12.82 7.85 4.76
N PRO A 64 -13.61 7.57 3.71
CA PRO A 64 -14.69 8.46 3.31
C PRO A 64 -15.85 8.40 4.30
N GLN A 65 -16.59 9.52 4.43
CA GLN A 65 -17.70 9.65 5.36
C GLN A 65 -18.73 8.51 5.25
N PHE A 66 -19.02 8.06 4.02
CA PHE A 66 -20.04 7.00 3.83
C PHE A 66 -19.63 5.63 4.42
N PHE A 67 -18.33 5.34 4.60
CA PHE A 67 -17.89 4.14 5.34
C PHE A 67 -17.95 4.35 6.85
N ILE A 68 -17.68 5.57 7.33
CA ILE A 68 -17.89 5.94 8.73
C ILE A 68 -19.37 5.75 9.12
N ASP A 69 -20.30 6.18 8.25
CA ASP A 69 -21.75 6.03 8.47
C ASP A 69 -22.17 4.55 8.53
N GLN A 70 -21.38 3.64 7.96
CA GLN A 70 -21.57 2.18 8.05
C GLN A 70 -20.87 1.56 9.27
N GLY A 71 -20.11 2.31 10.05
CA GLY A 71 -19.39 1.84 11.23
C GLY A 71 -18.21 0.93 10.91
N LEU A 72 -17.55 1.14 9.75
CA LEU A 72 -16.44 0.29 9.30
C LEU A 72 -15.07 0.78 9.78
N GLU A 73 -15.00 1.97 10.34
CA GLU A 73 -13.79 2.60 10.81
C GLU A 73 -13.13 1.85 11.98
N TYR A 74 -11.81 1.92 12.06
CA TYR A 74 -11.05 1.44 13.20
C TYR A 74 -10.76 2.60 14.16
N LYS A 75 -11.55 2.70 15.26
CA LYS A 75 -11.52 3.84 16.18
C LYS A 75 -10.26 3.90 17.04
N GLU A 76 -9.60 2.78 17.27
CA GLU A 76 -8.46 2.67 18.15
C GLU A 76 -7.10 2.95 17.47
N ILE A 77 -7.10 3.41 16.21
CA ILE A 77 -5.88 3.82 15.50
C ILE A 77 -5.39 5.21 15.98
N THR A 78 -4.12 5.52 15.69
CA THR A 78 -3.48 6.76 16.14
C THR A 78 -4.17 8.01 15.59
N LYS A 79 -4.56 7.99 14.30
CA LYS A 79 -5.24 9.12 13.65
C LYS A 79 -6.17 8.64 12.55
N LEU A 80 -7.34 9.26 12.43
CA LEU A 80 -8.29 9.03 11.35
C LEU A 80 -8.56 10.34 10.61
N TYR A 81 -8.34 10.35 9.29
CA TYR A 81 -8.78 11.39 8.39
C TYR A 81 -10.08 10.97 7.72
N ILE A 82 -11.09 11.82 7.81
CA ILE A 82 -12.38 11.60 7.13
C ILE A 82 -12.39 12.45 5.86
N THR A 83 -12.74 11.85 4.74
CA THR A 83 -12.81 12.50 3.44
C THR A 83 -14.25 12.46 2.89
N GLU A 84 -14.53 13.34 1.93
CA GLU A 84 -15.86 13.46 1.34
C GLU A 84 -16.19 12.27 0.44
N ASP A 85 -15.21 11.85 -0.38
CA ASP A 85 -15.36 10.83 -1.42
C ASP A 85 -14.11 9.98 -1.63
N MET A 86 -14.18 9.00 -2.53
CA MET A 86 -13.05 8.12 -2.87
C MET A 86 -11.89 8.86 -3.56
N PRO A 87 -12.10 9.80 -4.49
CA PRO A 87 -11.01 10.61 -5.04
C PRO A 87 -10.22 11.38 -3.99
N SER A 88 -10.90 12.06 -3.07
CA SER A 88 -10.28 12.81 -1.96
C SER A 88 -9.51 11.87 -1.02
N ARG A 89 -10.05 10.67 -0.76
CA ARG A 89 -9.37 9.63 0.02
C ARG A 89 -8.05 9.22 -0.62
N ARG A 90 -8.07 8.85 -1.91
CA ARG A 90 -6.85 8.45 -2.61
C ARG A 90 -5.81 9.56 -2.64
N SER A 91 -6.23 10.79 -2.93
CA SER A 91 -5.36 11.96 -2.92
C SER A 91 -4.71 12.17 -1.54
N LYS A 92 -5.50 12.01 -0.46
CA LYS A 92 -4.99 12.16 0.91
C LYS A 92 -4.02 11.05 1.31
N MET A 93 -4.28 9.81 0.91
CA MET A 93 -3.36 8.69 1.15
C MET A 93 -2.01 8.88 0.42
N ILE A 94 -2.04 9.46 -0.78
CA ILE A 94 -0.82 9.78 -1.53
C ILE A 94 -0.07 10.96 -0.90
N GLU A 95 -0.77 12.01 -0.47
CA GLU A 95 -0.19 13.18 0.22
C GLU A 95 0.57 12.80 1.50
N LEU A 96 0.05 11.82 2.23
CA LEU A 96 0.61 11.39 3.51
C LEU A 96 1.77 10.40 3.38
N GLY A 97 1.88 9.69 2.25
CA GLY A 97 2.81 8.57 2.08
C GLY A 97 4.17 8.96 1.53
N ASP A 98 5.22 8.36 2.06
CA ASP A 98 6.60 8.48 1.57
C ASP A 98 7.00 7.24 0.73
N ALA A 99 6.31 6.11 0.93
CA ALA A 99 6.45 4.87 0.16
C ALA A 99 5.08 4.21 0.02
N PHE A 100 4.87 3.47 -1.08
CA PHE A 100 3.56 2.90 -1.43
C PHE A 100 3.68 1.41 -1.69
N ILE A 101 2.84 0.62 -1.02
CA ILE A 101 2.82 -0.84 -1.16
C ILE A 101 1.40 -1.28 -1.54
N ALA A 102 1.26 -1.97 -2.68
CA ALA A 102 0.06 -2.76 -2.97
C ALA A 102 0.26 -4.18 -2.46
N PHE A 103 -0.44 -4.54 -1.41
CA PHE A 103 -0.60 -5.93 -0.96
C PHE A 103 -1.67 -6.63 -1.83
N PRO A 104 -1.67 -7.97 -1.98
CA PRO A 104 -2.75 -8.66 -2.68
C PRO A 104 -4.14 -8.21 -2.25
N GLY A 105 -4.94 -7.73 -3.21
CA GLY A 105 -6.24 -7.11 -2.95
C GLY A 105 -7.16 -7.13 -4.17
N GLY A 106 -8.29 -6.47 -4.06
CA GLY A 106 -9.29 -6.38 -5.12
C GLY A 106 -9.09 -5.19 -6.07
N THR A 107 -10.16 -4.84 -6.78
CA THR A 107 -10.17 -3.73 -7.75
C THR A 107 -9.87 -2.37 -7.12
N GLY A 108 -10.26 -2.14 -5.84
CA GLY A 108 -9.89 -0.91 -5.12
C GLY A 108 -8.39 -0.78 -4.93
N THR A 109 -7.71 -1.86 -4.52
CA THR A 109 -6.25 -1.88 -4.41
C THR A 109 -5.56 -1.65 -5.76
N LEU A 110 -6.13 -2.21 -6.85
CA LEU A 110 -5.63 -1.99 -8.21
C LEU A 110 -5.83 -0.52 -8.65
N GLU A 111 -6.97 0.09 -8.37
CA GLU A 111 -7.23 1.50 -8.64
C GLU A 111 -6.22 2.39 -7.92
N GLU A 112 -6.04 2.18 -6.62
CA GLU A 112 -5.14 2.96 -5.76
C GLU A 112 -3.69 2.89 -6.25
N ILE A 113 -3.16 1.69 -6.48
CA ILE A 113 -1.77 1.53 -6.91
C ILE A 113 -1.54 2.00 -8.36
N SER A 114 -2.54 1.89 -9.23
CA SER A 114 -2.44 2.39 -10.61
C SER A 114 -2.32 3.91 -10.65
N GLU A 115 -2.97 4.64 -9.74
CA GLU A 115 -2.79 6.09 -9.60
C GLU A 115 -1.36 6.41 -9.17
N VAL A 116 -0.79 5.69 -8.20
CA VAL A 116 0.61 5.85 -7.78
C VAL A 116 1.57 5.54 -8.93
N MET A 117 1.37 4.42 -9.64
CA MET A 117 2.17 4.06 -10.84
C MET A 117 2.16 5.19 -11.88
N CYS A 118 1.00 5.79 -12.13
CA CYS A 118 0.89 6.92 -13.06
C CYS A 118 1.71 8.13 -12.58
N LYS A 119 1.58 8.51 -11.31
CA LYS A 119 2.28 9.67 -10.73
C LYS A 119 3.81 9.49 -10.73
N VAL A 120 4.32 8.30 -10.39
CA VAL A 120 5.78 8.03 -10.44
C VAL A 120 6.30 8.01 -11.88
N SER A 121 5.52 7.45 -12.82
CA SER A 121 5.88 7.45 -14.25
C SER A 121 5.95 8.84 -14.85
N LEU A 122 5.15 9.78 -14.35
CA LEU A 122 5.14 11.19 -14.75
C LEU A 122 6.14 12.06 -13.97
N LYS A 123 6.89 11.46 -13.03
CA LYS A 123 7.80 12.18 -12.11
C LYS A 123 7.08 13.24 -11.24
N HIS A 124 5.77 13.06 -11.03
CA HIS A 124 4.96 13.89 -10.10
C HIS A 124 5.03 13.38 -8.66
N LEU A 125 5.59 12.19 -8.46
CA LEU A 125 5.80 11.57 -7.16
C LEU A 125 7.18 10.90 -7.15
N ASP A 126 8.04 11.33 -6.24
CA ASP A 126 9.38 10.78 -6.04
C ASP A 126 9.39 9.79 -4.87
N ALA A 127 8.81 8.61 -5.09
CA ALA A 127 8.65 7.59 -4.08
C ALA A 127 8.68 6.18 -4.68
N PRO A 128 9.06 5.14 -3.91
CA PRO A 128 8.96 3.76 -4.37
C PRO A 128 7.51 3.31 -4.44
N CYS A 129 7.10 2.79 -5.58
CA CYS A 129 5.83 2.14 -5.83
C CYS A 129 6.04 0.62 -5.83
N ILE A 130 5.70 -0.03 -4.73
CA ILE A 130 5.97 -1.45 -4.50
C ILE A 130 4.69 -2.26 -4.71
N VAL A 131 4.79 -3.28 -5.55
CA VAL A 131 3.76 -4.30 -5.74
C VAL A 131 4.24 -5.57 -5.04
N TYR A 132 3.63 -5.90 -3.91
CA TYR A 132 3.97 -7.10 -3.16
C TYR A 132 3.41 -8.32 -3.89
N ASN A 133 4.26 -8.89 -4.75
CA ASN A 133 3.89 -10.01 -5.63
C ASN A 133 3.93 -11.36 -4.89
N LEU A 134 3.29 -11.43 -3.75
CA LEU A 134 3.22 -12.64 -2.93
C LEU A 134 2.64 -13.80 -3.74
N ASN A 135 3.41 -14.89 -3.86
CA ASN A 135 3.04 -16.10 -4.61
C ASN A 135 2.65 -15.85 -6.08
N GLY A 136 3.19 -14.81 -6.72
CA GLY A 136 2.88 -14.49 -8.12
C GLY A 136 1.52 -13.84 -8.33
N TYR A 137 0.87 -13.33 -7.27
CA TYR A 137 -0.47 -12.73 -7.36
C TYR A 137 -0.58 -11.63 -8.42
N TYR A 138 0.49 -10.87 -8.64
CA TYR A 138 0.55 -9.76 -9.59
C TYR A 138 1.36 -10.07 -10.85
N ASP A 139 1.64 -11.35 -11.17
CA ASP A 139 2.42 -11.72 -12.37
C ASP A 139 1.77 -11.21 -13.65
N ASP A 140 0.45 -11.29 -13.79
CA ASP A 140 -0.28 -10.79 -14.96
C ASP A 140 -0.21 -9.26 -15.06
N LEU A 141 -0.25 -8.53 -13.95
CA LEU A 141 -0.06 -7.08 -13.94
C LEU A 141 1.36 -6.71 -14.38
N LYS A 142 2.37 -7.43 -13.89
CA LYS A 142 3.76 -7.26 -14.32
C LYS A 142 3.92 -7.54 -15.81
N ALA A 143 3.29 -8.60 -16.31
CA ALA A 143 3.29 -8.93 -17.72
C ALA A 143 2.63 -7.84 -18.57
N LEU A 144 1.51 -7.26 -18.11
CA LEU A 144 0.84 -6.13 -18.78
C LEU A 144 1.75 -4.90 -18.86
N LEU A 145 2.44 -4.53 -17.76
CA LEU A 145 3.35 -3.39 -17.75
C LEU A 145 4.55 -3.59 -18.68
N ASN A 146 5.11 -4.81 -18.75
CA ASN A 146 6.16 -5.15 -19.73
C ASN A 146 5.62 -5.03 -21.16
N LYS A 147 4.41 -5.50 -21.42
CA LYS A 147 3.77 -5.38 -22.74
C LYS A 147 3.57 -3.92 -23.16
N MET A 148 3.28 -3.02 -22.22
CA MET A 148 3.22 -1.58 -22.53
C MET A 148 4.58 -1.05 -23.03
N ILE A 149 5.70 -1.54 -22.49
CA ILE A 149 7.04 -1.19 -22.97
C ILE A 149 7.28 -1.78 -24.37
N ASP A 150 6.96 -3.06 -24.58
CA ASP A 150 7.16 -3.74 -25.86
C ASP A 150 6.37 -3.11 -27.02
N TYR A 151 5.25 -2.44 -26.70
CA TYR A 151 4.40 -1.71 -27.66
C TYR A 151 4.73 -0.20 -27.75
N ASP A 152 5.82 0.26 -27.15
CA ASP A 152 6.19 1.69 -27.09
C ASP A 152 5.14 2.61 -26.44
N LEU A 153 4.23 2.05 -25.64
CA LEU A 153 3.23 2.81 -24.86
C LEU A 153 3.77 3.30 -23.50
N SER A 154 4.90 2.73 -23.07
CA SER A 154 5.64 3.13 -21.88
C SER A 154 7.15 2.92 -22.12
N SER A 155 7.98 3.17 -21.10
CA SER A 155 9.42 2.88 -21.18
C SER A 155 9.94 2.34 -19.84
N LYS A 156 11.10 1.70 -19.86
CA LYS A 156 11.80 1.23 -18.65
C LYS A 156 12.05 2.39 -17.67
N GLU A 157 12.44 3.55 -18.19
CA GLU A 157 12.66 4.75 -17.38
C GLU A 157 11.39 5.20 -16.66
N LYS A 158 10.25 5.20 -17.34
CA LYS A 158 8.94 5.55 -16.72
C LYS A 158 8.50 4.57 -15.65
N GLN A 159 8.97 3.33 -15.69
CA GLN A 159 8.63 2.27 -14.75
C GLN A 159 9.74 1.97 -13.73
N GLU A 160 10.84 2.72 -13.72
CA GLU A 160 12.01 2.45 -12.87
C GLU A 160 11.72 2.44 -11.36
N ARG A 161 10.66 3.14 -10.92
CA ARG A 161 10.23 3.21 -9.52
C ARG A 161 9.09 2.27 -9.17
N ILE A 162 8.67 1.41 -10.10
CA ILE A 162 7.65 0.39 -9.91
C ILE A 162 8.34 -0.96 -9.66
N PHE A 163 8.27 -1.45 -8.43
CA PHE A 163 8.97 -2.64 -7.98
C PHE A 163 7.98 -3.79 -7.75
N PHE A 164 8.17 -4.92 -8.43
CA PHE A 164 7.46 -6.17 -8.14
C PHE A 164 8.35 -7.04 -7.27
N LEU A 165 8.00 -7.18 -5.99
CA LEU A 165 8.82 -7.84 -4.97
C LEU A 165 8.06 -9.01 -4.37
N ASN A 166 8.73 -10.14 -4.14
CA ASN A 166 8.07 -11.40 -3.84
C ASN A 166 8.01 -11.72 -2.34
N ASN A 167 8.78 -11.01 -1.53
CA ASN A 167 8.89 -11.25 -0.08
C ASN A 167 9.16 -9.95 0.67
N LEU A 168 9.02 -10.01 1.99
CA LEU A 168 9.20 -8.84 2.86
C LEU A 168 10.65 -8.32 2.87
N GLU A 169 11.65 -9.20 2.77
CA GLU A 169 13.07 -8.82 2.78
C GLU A 169 13.40 -7.89 1.61
N GLU A 170 12.96 -8.23 0.39
CA GLU A 170 13.11 -7.38 -0.79
C GLU A 170 12.43 -6.00 -0.61
N ILE A 171 11.24 -5.97 0.03
CA ILE A 171 10.51 -4.72 0.33
C ILE A 171 11.31 -3.85 1.30
N VAL A 172 11.82 -4.45 2.37
CA VAL A 172 12.65 -3.77 3.38
C VAL A 172 13.88 -3.15 2.74
N ASP A 173 14.57 -3.89 1.86
CA ASP A 173 15.75 -3.42 1.17
C ASP A 173 15.48 -2.19 0.29
N VAL A 174 14.37 -2.20 -0.45
CA VAL A 174 13.96 -1.05 -1.28
C VAL A 174 13.65 0.16 -0.39
N ILE A 175 12.86 0.00 0.66
CA ILE A 175 12.46 1.10 1.55
C ILE A 175 13.68 1.68 2.27
N ASN A 176 14.60 0.84 2.76
CA ASN A 176 15.82 1.30 3.43
C ASN A 176 16.74 2.12 2.49
N LYS A 177 16.84 1.74 1.20
CA LYS A 177 17.59 2.52 0.21
C LYS A 177 17.00 3.91 0.01
N TYR A 178 15.68 4.04 -0.03
CA TYR A 178 15.01 5.35 -0.14
C TYR A 178 15.15 6.19 1.13
N ASN A 179 15.10 5.58 2.32
CA ASN A 179 15.32 6.27 3.60
C ASN A 179 16.74 6.84 3.74
N ALA A 180 17.73 6.21 3.15
CA ALA A 180 19.14 6.64 3.24
C ALA A 180 19.46 7.84 2.33
N VAL A 181 18.57 8.23 1.44
CA VAL A 181 18.77 9.33 0.46
C VAL A 181 18.10 10.63 0.92
N VAL A 182 17.22 10.56 1.94
CA VAL A 182 16.57 11.71 2.59
C VAL A 182 17.34 12.10 3.84
#